data_7a08cb86b7aeb842564172456eb40850
#
_entry.id   7a08cb86b7aeb842564172456eb40850
#
_cell.length_a   1.000
_cell.length_b   1.000
_cell.length_c   1.000
_cell.angle_alpha   90.00
_cell.angle_beta   90.00
_cell.angle_gamma   90.00
#
_symmetry.space_group_name_H-M   'P 1'
#
loop_
_entity.id
_entity.type
_entity.pdbx_description
1 polymer ?
#
loop_
_entity_poly.entity_id
_entity_poly.type
_entity_poly.pdbx_seq_one_letter_code
_entity_poly.pdbx_strand_id
1 'polypeptide(L)'
;MSAEPSPTIHVPVLPAEVIQALCITAQGIYVDGTVGGGGHAELIASQLDPDGLLIGLDQDLLALARCESRLNGKPVMLAHSNFCELPEVLQQIEVGPINGILLDLGLSSDQLEDIDRGFSFNSSGPLDLRFNTASGEPAWRLIQRLRPEHLADII
;
A
#
# COMPACT_ATOMS: atom_id res chain seq x y z
N MET A 1 17.22 4.01 -26.15
CA MET A 1 16.69 5.13 -25.33
C MET A 1 15.42 4.58 -24.71
N SER A 2 15.53 4.03 -23.50
CA SER A 2 14.38 3.58 -22.71
C SER A 2 13.68 4.84 -22.19
N ALA A 3 12.43 5.04 -22.62
CA ALA A 3 11.60 6.09 -22.08
C ALA A 3 11.39 5.79 -20.59
N GLU A 4 11.78 6.72 -19.72
CA GLU A 4 11.39 6.66 -18.34
C GLU A 4 9.86 6.67 -18.26
N PRO A 5 9.23 5.79 -17.47
CA PRO A 5 7.79 5.83 -17.31
C PRO A 5 7.40 7.18 -16.73
N SER A 6 6.52 7.90 -17.42
CA SER A 6 5.95 9.14 -16.91
C SER A 6 5.32 8.87 -15.53
N PRO A 7 5.52 9.76 -14.55
CA PRO A 7 4.92 9.58 -13.24
C PRO A 7 3.40 9.59 -13.40
N THR A 8 2.76 8.44 -13.16
CA THR A 8 1.30 8.38 -13.05
C THR A 8 0.91 9.20 -11.82
N ILE A 9 0.18 10.29 -12.04
CA ILE A 9 -0.38 11.08 -10.95
C ILE A 9 -1.60 10.29 -10.44
N HIS A 10 -1.34 9.39 -9.51
CA HIS A 10 -2.42 8.70 -8.82
C HIS A 10 -3.14 9.70 -7.91
N VAL A 11 -4.38 10.04 -8.25
CA VAL A 11 -5.25 10.85 -7.41
C VAL A 11 -5.90 9.91 -6.39
N PRO A 12 -5.69 10.13 -5.09
CA PRO A 12 -6.31 9.28 -4.07
C PRO A 12 -7.83 9.39 -4.13
N VAL A 13 -8.54 8.30 -3.81
CA VAL A 13 -10.00 8.28 -3.80
C VAL A 13 -10.53 9.06 -2.57
N LEU A 14 -11.58 9.86 -2.75
CA LEU A 14 -12.26 10.60 -1.67
C LEU A 14 -11.30 11.36 -0.72
N PRO A 15 -10.31 12.12 -1.23
CA PRO A 15 -9.26 12.68 -0.38
C PRO A 15 -9.79 13.65 0.68
N ALA A 16 -10.79 14.43 0.37
CA ALA A 16 -11.38 15.40 1.31
C ALA A 16 -12.15 14.69 2.43
N GLU A 17 -12.93 13.69 2.08
CA GLU A 17 -13.72 12.87 3.01
C GLU A 17 -12.83 12.09 3.96
N VAL A 18 -11.74 11.50 3.46
CA VAL A 18 -10.74 10.78 4.29
C VAL A 18 -10.12 11.71 5.31
N ILE A 19 -9.66 12.89 4.90
CA ILE A 19 -9.05 13.87 5.81
C ILE A 19 -10.08 14.36 6.84
N GLN A 20 -11.31 14.62 6.41
CA GLN A 20 -12.37 15.02 7.33
C GLN A 20 -12.72 13.93 8.34
N ALA A 21 -12.78 12.67 7.92
CA ALA A 21 -13.11 11.53 8.79
C ALA A 21 -12.01 11.22 9.79
N LEU A 22 -10.74 11.35 9.40
CA LEU A 22 -9.60 11.13 10.28
C LEU A 22 -9.46 12.19 11.38
N CYS A 23 -10.07 13.38 11.23
CA CYS A 23 -10.00 14.48 12.19
C CYS A 23 -8.56 14.74 12.67
N ILE A 24 -7.64 14.95 11.73
CA ILE A 24 -6.20 14.98 11.98
C ILE A 24 -5.84 16.09 12.97
N THR A 25 -5.09 15.72 14.02
CA THR A 25 -4.44 16.64 14.96
C THR A 25 -2.95 16.69 14.67
N ALA A 26 -2.32 17.85 14.75
CA ALA A 26 -0.94 18.08 14.30
C ALA A 26 0.10 17.14 14.96
N GLN A 27 -0.12 16.77 16.23
CA GLN A 27 0.77 15.89 17.01
C GLN A 27 0.24 14.46 17.13
N GLY A 28 -0.79 14.10 16.34
CA GLY A 28 -1.40 12.78 16.36
C GLY A 28 -0.55 11.72 15.67
N ILE A 29 -0.83 10.46 15.98
CA ILE A 29 -0.24 9.29 15.36
C ILE A 29 -1.31 8.62 14.48
N TYR A 30 -1.03 8.50 13.21
CA TYR A 30 -1.94 7.92 12.22
C TYR A 30 -1.29 6.75 11.50
N VAL A 31 -2.12 5.85 11.01
CA VAL A 31 -1.68 4.70 10.21
C VAL A 31 -2.37 4.75 8.85
N ASP A 32 -1.60 4.59 7.80
CA ASP A 32 -2.08 4.24 6.46
C ASP A 32 -1.63 2.81 6.19
N GLY A 33 -2.54 1.84 6.33
CA GLY A 33 -2.24 0.41 6.18
C GLY A 33 -2.15 -0.05 4.72
N THR A 34 -2.36 0.86 3.78
CA THR A 34 -2.37 0.65 2.32
C THR A 34 -1.74 1.82 1.60
N VAL A 35 -0.53 2.20 2.05
CA VAL A 35 0.08 3.49 1.69
C VAL A 35 0.28 3.67 0.17
N GLY A 36 0.47 2.57 -0.57
CA GLY A 36 0.62 2.60 -2.02
C GLY A 36 1.65 3.62 -2.51
N GLY A 37 1.29 4.42 -3.49
CA GLY A 37 2.13 5.52 -4.01
C GLY A 37 2.13 6.78 -3.13
N GLY A 38 1.55 6.75 -1.92
CA GLY A 38 1.62 7.85 -0.95
C GLY A 38 0.62 8.98 -1.14
N GLY A 39 -0.44 8.78 -1.94
CA GLY A 39 -1.40 9.84 -2.22
C GLY A 39 -2.14 10.35 -0.98
N HIS A 40 -2.78 9.47 -0.23
CA HIS A 40 -3.41 9.79 1.05
C HIS A 40 -2.37 10.14 2.11
N ALA A 41 -1.28 9.38 2.17
CA ALA A 41 -0.20 9.59 3.12
C ALA A 41 0.37 11.01 3.05
N GLU A 42 0.52 11.57 1.84
CA GLU A 42 0.98 12.95 1.65
C GLU A 42 0.00 13.98 2.24
N LEU A 43 -1.30 13.77 2.05
CA LEU A 43 -2.33 14.65 2.59
C LEU A 43 -2.37 14.60 4.12
N ILE A 44 -2.26 13.40 4.70
CA ILE A 44 -2.20 13.20 6.16
C ILE A 44 -0.94 13.85 6.71
N ALA A 45 0.24 13.49 6.19
CA ALA A 45 1.53 13.98 6.67
C ALA A 45 1.69 15.50 6.53
N SER A 46 0.98 16.13 5.59
CA SER A 46 1.00 17.60 5.41
C SER A 46 0.26 18.35 6.52
N GLN A 47 -0.57 17.67 7.32
CA GLN A 47 -1.28 18.24 8.47
C GLN A 47 -0.58 17.93 9.81
N LEU A 48 0.45 17.10 9.79
CA LEU A 48 1.23 16.78 10.97
C LEU A 48 2.37 17.81 11.14
N ASP A 49 2.67 18.11 12.39
CA ASP A 49 3.90 18.81 12.75
C ASP A 49 5.04 17.80 13.03
N PRO A 50 6.27 18.26 13.38
CA PRO A 50 7.39 17.35 13.63
C PRO A 50 7.20 16.38 14.81
N ASP A 51 6.26 16.64 15.70
CA ASP A 51 5.95 15.79 16.86
C ASP A 51 4.82 14.78 16.53
N GLY A 52 4.17 14.92 15.39
CA GLY A 52 3.21 13.95 14.88
C GLY A 52 3.89 12.81 14.12
N LEU A 53 3.18 11.74 13.80
CA LEU A 53 3.71 10.60 13.06
C LEU A 53 2.65 9.97 12.15
N LEU A 54 3.03 9.73 10.89
CA LEU A 54 2.31 8.83 10.02
C LEU A 54 3.09 7.53 9.87
N ILE A 55 2.45 6.39 10.09
CA ILE A 55 2.99 5.07 9.86
C ILE A 55 2.34 4.52 8.59
N GLY A 56 3.12 4.34 7.53
CA GLY A 56 2.66 3.80 6.25
C GLY A 56 3.07 2.33 6.10
N LEU A 57 2.11 1.47 5.81
CA LEU A 57 2.34 0.04 5.53
C LEU A 57 1.99 -0.28 4.09
N ASP A 58 2.79 -1.11 3.45
CA ASP A 58 2.43 -1.77 2.20
C ASP A 58 3.19 -3.10 2.05
N GLN A 59 2.59 -4.03 1.33
CA GLN A 59 3.22 -5.28 0.95
C GLN A 59 4.05 -5.17 -0.34
N ASP A 60 3.89 -4.07 -1.09
CA ASP A 60 4.55 -3.81 -2.34
C ASP A 60 5.77 -2.91 -2.15
N LEU A 61 6.97 -3.47 -2.28
CA LEU A 61 8.24 -2.73 -2.14
C LEU A 61 8.38 -1.60 -3.17
N LEU A 62 7.80 -1.74 -4.38
CA LEU A 62 7.84 -0.69 -5.38
C LEU A 62 6.95 0.48 -4.99
N ALA A 63 5.80 0.21 -4.38
CA ALA A 63 4.93 1.23 -3.83
C ALA A 63 5.64 2.00 -2.70
N LEU A 64 6.26 1.29 -1.76
CA LEU A 64 7.03 1.91 -0.66
C LEU A 64 8.17 2.79 -1.15
N ALA A 65 8.93 2.36 -2.16
CA ALA A 65 10.03 3.16 -2.72
C ALA A 65 9.54 4.47 -3.34
N ARG A 66 8.38 4.46 -4.04
CA ARG A 66 7.76 5.68 -4.56
C ARG A 66 7.25 6.59 -3.43
N CYS A 67 6.63 5.99 -2.43
CA CYS A 67 6.12 6.67 -1.25
C CYS A 67 7.25 7.38 -0.49
N GLU A 68 8.38 6.71 -0.27
CA GLU A 68 9.56 7.27 0.39
C GLU A 68 10.07 8.54 -0.32
N SER A 69 10.17 8.47 -1.65
CA SER A 69 10.59 9.63 -2.45
C SER A 69 9.61 10.80 -2.33
N ARG A 70 8.30 10.51 -2.31
CA ARG A 70 7.22 11.51 -2.23
C ARG A 70 7.13 12.18 -0.87
N LEU A 71 7.37 11.41 0.20
CA LEU A 71 7.19 11.86 1.58
C LEU A 71 8.49 12.31 2.25
N ASN A 72 9.55 12.47 1.48
CA ASN A 72 10.84 12.92 2.01
C ASN A 72 10.71 14.22 2.82
N GLY A 73 11.27 14.22 4.03
CA GLY A 73 11.23 15.37 4.95
C GLY A 73 9.93 15.57 5.71
N LYS A 74 8.95 14.65 5.58
CA LYS A 74 7.70 14.64 6.37
C LYS A 74 7.84 13.69 7.57
N PRO A 75 7.02 13.84 8.62
CA PRO A 75 7.03 12.96 9.80
C PRO A 75 6.37 11.61 9.49
N VAL A 76 7.05 10.80 8.69
CA VAL A 76 6.54 9.52 8.19
C VAL A 76 7.53 8.39 8.44
N MET A 77 7.02 7.24 8.88
CA MET A 77 7.73 5.97 8.93
C MET A 77 7.06 4.99 7.97
N LEU A 78 7.83 4.33 7.14
CA LEU A 78 7.33 3.31 6.21
C LEU A 78 7.78 1.92 6.65
N ALA A 79 6.89 0.93 6.55
CA ALA A 79 7.18 -0.45 6.85
C ALA A 79 6.65 -1.39 5.76
N HIS A 80 7.52 -2.33 5.32
CA HIS A 80 7.13 -3.40 4.42
C HIS A 80 6.43 -4.50 5.22
N SER A 81 5.11 -4.42 5.30
CA SER A 81 4.28 -5.32 6.11
C SER A 81 2.85 -5.37 5.57
N ASN A 82 2.13 -6.41 5.96
CA ASN A 82 0.69 -6.48 5.78
C ASN A 82 0.00 -5.70 6.91
N PHE A 83 -1.07 -4.98 6.63
CA PHE A 83 -1.85 -4.30 7.67
C PHE A 83 -2.40 -5.25 8.76
N CYS A 84 -2.52 -6.55 8.47
CA CYS A 84 -2.85 -7.57 9.48
C CYS A 84 -1.76 -7.71 10.56
N GLU A 85 -0.52 -7.29 10.27
CA GLU A 85 0.64 -7.33 11.18
C GLU A 85 0.84 -5.98 11.89
N LEU A 86 -0.14 -5.07 11.79
CA LEU A 86 -0.07 -3.74 12.41
C LEU A 86 0.23 -3.80 13.92
N PRO A 87 -0.36 -4.71 14.72
CA PRO A 87 -0.04 -4.79 16.16
C PRO A 87 1.44 -5.04 16.42
N GLU A 88 2.06 -5.94 15.65
CA GLU A 88 3.48 -6.28 15.75
C GLU A 88 4.36 -5.09 15.34
N VAL A 89 3.99 -4.39 14.26
CA VAL A 89 4.70 -3.18 13.82
C VAL A 89 4.64 -2.10 14.90
N LEU A 90 3.46 -1.81 15.46
CA LEU A 90 3.29 -0.81 16.52
C LEU A 90 4.10 -1.17 17.78
N GLN A 91 4.16 -2.44 18.13
CA GLN A 91 4.96 -2.91 19.27
C GLN A 91 6.47 -2.70 19.02
N GLN A 92 6.95 -2.95 17.80
CA GLN A 92 8.38 -2.79 17.46
C GLN A 92 8.84 -1.34 17.50
N ILE A 93 7.99 -0.41 17.11
CA ILE A 93 8.33 1.03 17.06
C ILE A 93 8.01 1.76 18.38
N GLU A 94 7.45 1.05 19.37
CA GLU A 94 7.16 1.55 20.71
C GLU A 94 6.36 2.87 20.73
N VAL A 95 5.41 3.04 19.80
CA VAL A 95 4.55 4.22 19.76
C VAL A 95 3.37 4.11 20.72
N GLY A 96 2.85 5.26 21.12
CA GLY A 96 1.65 5.37 21.94
C GLY A 96 0.36 5.03 21.19
N PRO A 97 -0.79 5.32 21.78
CA PRO A 97 -2.08 5.11 21.14
C PRO A 97 -2.18 5.85 19.81
N ILE A 98 -2.67 5.17 18.77
CA ILE A 98 -2.93 5.77 17.45
C ILE A 98 -4.24 6.54 17.45
N ASN A 99 -4.30 7.65 16.71
CA ASN A 99 -5.46 8.52 16.61
C ASN A 99 -6.40 8.13 15.46
N GLY A 100 -5.89 7.46 14.45
CA GLY A 100 -6.70 7.00 13.32
C GLY A 100 -5.97 6.02 12.41
N ILE A 101 -6.77 5.23 11.68
CA ILE A 101 -6.28 4.26 10.70
C ILE A 101 -7.02 4.49 9.39
N LEU A 102 -6.28 4.49 8.29
CA LEU A 102 -6.80 4.45 6.94
C LEU A 102 -6.51 3.07 6.33
N LEU A 103 -7.51 2.49 5.68
CA LEU A 103 -7.38 1.32 4.80
C LEU A 103 -8.11 1.64 3.49
N ASP A 104 -7.35 1.86 2.42
CA ASP A 104 -7.85 2.02 1.05
C ASP A 104 -7.67 0.69 0.31
N LEU A 105 -8.63 -0.22 0.54
CA LEU A 105 -8.53 -1.61 0.08
C LEU A 105 -8.80 -1.73 -1.41
N GLY A 106 -7.86 -2.29 -2.14
CA GLY A 106 -7.98 -2.54 -3.58
C GLY A 106 -6.64 -2.61 -4.27
N LEU A 107 -6.67 -2.44 -5.59
CA LEU A 107 -5.51 -2.41 -6.45
C LEU A 107 -5.19 -0.98 -6.85
N SER A 108 -3.92 -0.61 -6.86
CA SER A 108 -3.50 0.67 -7.42
C SER A 108 -3.50 0.63 -8.96
N SER A 109 -3.62 1.79 -9.60
CA SER A 109 -3.49 1.90 -11.06
C SER A 109 -2.15 1.35 -11.54
N ASP A 110 -1.05 1.61 -10.81
CA ASP A 110 0.28 1.11 -11.13
C ASP A 110 0.33 -0.43 -11.13
N GLN A 111 -0.33 -1.07 -10.16
CA GLN A 111 -0.43 -2.53 -10.10
C GLN A 111 -1.25 -3.12 -11.25
N LEU A 112 -2.30 -2.40 -11.69
CA LEU A 112 -3.11 -2.81 -12.85
C LEU A 112 -2.36 -2.63 -14.18
N GLU A 113 -1.52 -1.61 -14.30
CA GLU A 113 -0.74 -1.32 -15.51
C GLU A 113 0.52 -2.19 -15.62
N ASP A 114 1.02 -2.74 -14.50
CA ASP A 114 2.18 -3.61 -14.48
C ASP A 114 1.84 -4.99 -15.06
N ILE A 115 2.34 -5.24 -16.27
CA ILE A 115 2.10 -6.47 -17.04
C ILE A 115 2.57 -7.71 -16.28
N ASP A 116 3.67 -7.61 -15.53
CA ASP A 116 4.28 -8.74 -14.83
C ASP A 116 3.52 -9.15 -13.56
N ARG A 117 2.61 -8.31 -13.09
CA ARG A 117 1.79 -8.57 -11.90
C ARG A 117 0.52 -9.38 -12.20
N GLY A 118 0.04 -9.34 -13.43
CA GLY A 118 -1.11 -10.12 -13.89
C GLY A 118 -2.47 -9.72 -13.34
N PHE A 119 -2.62 -8.51 -12.79
CA PHE A 119 -3.89 -8.02 -12.24
C PHE A 119 -4.87 -7.54 -13.32
N SER A 120 -4.38 -7.23 -14.53
CA SER A 120 -5.21 -6.72 -15.62
C SER A 120 -5.63 -7.83 -16.58
N PHE A 121 -6.92 -7.88 -16.91
CA PHE A 121 -7.44 -8.76 -17.97
C PHE A 121 -6.96 -8.36 -19.38
N ASN A 122 -6.49 -7.12 -19.54
CA ASN A 122 -5.97 -6.60 -20.82
C ASN A 122 -4.48 -6.89 -21.04
N SER A 123 -3.84 -7.57 -20.10
CA SER A 123 -2.43 -7.89 -20.11
C SER A 123 -2.20 -9.35 -20.50
N SER A 124 -1.13 -9.63 -21.25
CA SER A 124 -0.69 -10.98 -21.61
C SER A 124 0.43 -11.51 -20.72
N GLY A 125 0.73 -10.82 -19.62
CA GLY A 125 1.75 -11.22 -18.66
C GLY A 125 1.39 -12.46 -17.84
N PRO A 126 2.31 -12.93 -17.00
CA PRO A 126 2.07 -14.08 -16.13
C PRO A 126 0.97 -13.76 -15.10
N LEU A 127 0.14 -14.75 -14.76
CA LEU A 127 -0.87 -14.62 -13.71
C LEU A 127 -0.20 -14.75 -12.33
N ASP A 128 0.48 -13.69 -11.88
CA ASP A 128 1.17 -13.68 -10.59
C ASP A 128 0.22 -13.41 -9.42
N LEU A 129 -0.48 -12.28 -9.41
CA LEU A 129 -1.48 -11.82 -8.45
C LEU A 129 -0.97 -11.62 -7.00
N ARG A 130 0.34 -11.58 -6.77
CA ARG A 130 0.88 -11.30 -5.44
C ARG A 130 1.09 -9.79 -5.24
N PHE A 131 0.67 -9.25 -4.11
CA PHE A 131 1.08 -7.90 -3.69
C PHE A 131 2.56 -7.89 -3.30
N ASN A 132 3.00 -8.87 -2.51
CA ASN A 132 4.41 -9.08 -2.21
C ASN A 132 5.02 -10.13 -3.14
N THR A 133 5.74 -9.70 -4.16
CA THR A 133 6.39 -10.61 -5.12
C THR A 133 7.60 -11.35 -4.55
N ALA A 134 8.14 -10.89 -3.41
CA ALA A 134 9.28 -11.53 -2.74
C ALA A 134 8.88 -12.77 -1.94
N SER A 135 7.57 -12.99 -1.69
CA SER A 135 7.08 -14.11 -0.87
C SER A 135 5.83 -14.75 -1.46
N GLY A 136 5.56 -15.96 -1.02
CA GLY A 136 4.38 -16.70 -1.44
C GLY A 136 4.50 -17.33 -2.83
N GLU A 137 3.45 -18.04 -3.24
CA GLU A 137 3.35 -18.73 -4.53
C GLU A 137 2.51 -17.88 -5.50
N PRO A 138 2.97 -17.64 -6.76
CA PRO A 138 2.16 -16.95 -7.75
C PRO A 138 0.93 -17.78 -8.16
N ALA A 139 -0.16 -17.10 -8.51
CA ALA A 139 -1.45 -17.74 -8.80
C ALA A 139 -1.36 -18.80 -9.92
N TRP A 140 -0.54 -18.57 -10.95
CA TRP A 140 -0.37 -19.56 -12.02
C TRP A 140 0.18 -20.90 -11.52
N ARG A 141 1.07 -20.90 -10.51
CA ARG A 141 1.58 -22.14 -9.87
C ARG A 141 0.50 -22.83 -9.06
N LEU A 142 -0.26 -22.06 -8.30
CA LEU A 142 -1.38 -22.56 -7.53
C LEU A 142 -2.38 -23.30 -8.43
N ILE A 143 -2.78 -22.67 -9.55
CA ILE A 143 -3.70 -23.24 -10.54
C ILE A 143 -3.14 -24.52 -11.16
N GLN A 144 -1.86 -24.57 -11.49
CA GLN A 144 -1.24 -25.77 -12.08
C GLN A 144 -1.13 -26.95 -11.08
N ARG A 145 -1.01 -26.65 -9.79
CA ARG A 145 -0.78 -27.63 -8.73
C ARG A 145 -2.07 -28.20 -8.15
N LEU A 146 -3.11 -27.39 -8.08
CA LEU A 146 -4.37 -27.80 -7.47
C LEU A 146 -5.19 -28.72 -8.40
N ARG A 147 -5.87 -29.68 -7.79
CA ARG A 147 -6.91 -30.46 -8.49
C ARG A 147 -8.12 -29.55 -8.72
N PRO A 148 -8.93 -29.82 -9.81
CA PRO A 148 -10.12 -29.02 -10.11
C PRO A 148 -11.07 -28.84 -8.94
N GLU A 149 -11.26 -29.89 -8.13
CA GLU A 149 -12.16 -29.88 -6.97
C GLU A 149 -11.68 -28.88 -5.91
N HIS A 150 -10.35 -28.89 -5.60
CA HIS A 150 -9.76 -27.95 -4.63
C HIS A 150 -9.72 -26.52 -5.16
N LEU A 151 -9.58 -26.35 -6.48
CA LEU A 151 -9.63 -25.02 -7.08
C LEU A 151 -11.05 -24.43 -6.99
N ALA A 152 -12.08 -25.25 -7.20
CA ALA A 152 -13.47 -24.83 -7.07
C ALA A 152 -13.87 -24.43 -5.63
N ASP A 153 -13.17 -24.95 -4.62
CA ASP A 153 -13.40 -24.59 -3.21
C ASP A 153 -12.83 -23.21 -2.84
N ILE A 154 -11.93 -22.65 -3.69
CA ILE A 154 -11.25 -21.38 -3.46
C ILE A 154 -11.95 -20.22 -4.20
N ILE A 155 -12.60 -20.51 -5.32
CA ILE A 155 -13.30 -19.55 -6.18
C ILE A 155 -14.76 -19.42 -5.75
#